data_675052707c1497393bd5f80c5803819e
#
_entry.id   675052707c1497393bd5f80c5803819e
#
_cell.length_a   1.000
_cell.length_b   1.000
_cell.length_c   1.000
_cell.angle_alpha   90.00
_cell.angle_beta   90.00
_cell.angle_gamma   90.00
#
_symmetry.space_group_name_H-M   'P 1'
#
loop_
_entity.id
_entity.type
_entity.pdbx_description
1 polymer ?
#
loop_
_entity_poly.entity_id
_entity_poly.type
_entity_poly.pdbx_seq_one_letter_code
_entity_poly.pdbx_strand_id
1 'polypeptide(L)'
;SLPYFNQNKHVFTESDCWDMAVDKSLSVKGIMISARIPDRGENVVNIDILTPMLWEVVGEYAGSKLFHRPKAYREMKASVAQQCLALAETVIPGLGEMVLKSWSSTPLSYRDYNLTPNGSAFGFRKDYANPMMTIVSPRTQIPNLFMTGQSLMLHGLHGVTMTAAYTCQELNKNIISE
;
A
#
# COMPACT_ATOMS: atom_id res chain seq x y z
N SER A 1 -5.11 27.38 -2.05
CA SER A 1 -4.86 26.41 -3.13
C SER A 1 -3.43 25.91 -3.06
N LEU A 2 -3.21 24.64 -3.33
CA LEU A 2 -1.89 24.00 -3.33
C LEU A 2 -1.46 23.74 -4.77
N PRO A 3 -0.34 24.33 -5.24
CA PRO A 3 0.20 24.01 -6.57
C PRO A 3 0.59 22.53 -6.68
N TYR A 4 0.45 21.95 -7.87
CA TYR A 4 0.84 20.57 -8.12
C TYR A 4 2.35 20.38 -7.93
N PHE A 5 2.73 19.28 -7.31
CA PHE A 5 4.10 18.83 -7.18
C PHE A 5 4.26 17.39 -7.70
N ASN A 6 5.26 17.19 -8.54
CA ASN A 6 5.51 15.91 -9.22
C ASN A 6 6.56 15.04 -8.50
N GLN A 7 6.51 15.00 -7.19
CA GLN A 7 7.45 14.18 -6.41
C GLN A 7 6.78 13.68 -5.15
N ASN A 8 7.10 12.46 -4.74
CA ASN A 8 6.71 11.96 -3.43
C ASN A 8 7.54 12.66 -2.35
N LYS A 9 6.88 13.13 -1.31
CA LYS A 9 7.53 13.67 -0.11
C LYS A 9 7.50 12.61 0.96
N HIS A 10 8.66 12.27 1.51
CA HIS A 10 8.79 11.37 2.63
C HIS A 10 9.12 12.18 3.88
N VAL A 11 8.37 11.99 4.95
CA VAL A 11 8.52 12.71 6.21
C VAL A 11 8.62 11.70 7.33
N PHE A 12 9.66 11.81 8.15
CA PHE A 12 9.93 10.92 9.27
C PHE A 12 10.06 11.71 10.55
N THR A 13 9.63 11.14 11.66
CA THR A 13 9.76 11.75 13.00
C THR A 13 11.11 11.44 13.64
N GLU A 14 11.78 10.38 13.18
CA GLU A 14 13.06 9.88 13.71
C GLU A 14 14.03 9.61 12.56
N SER A 15 15.33 9.53 12.88
CA SER A 15 16.38 9.24 11.91
C SER A 15 16.37 7.78 11.44
N ASP A 16 15.85 6.86 12.24
CA ASP A 16 15.66 5.47 11.84
C ASP A 16 14.33 5.30 11.11
N CYS A 17 14.41 5.36 9.77
CA CYS A 17 13.25 5.23 8.91
C CYS A 17 12.87 3.78 8.57
N TRP A 18 13.62 2.79 9.06
CA TRP A 18 13.36 1.38 8.71
C TRP A 18 12.24 0.74 9.53
N ASP A 19 12.04 1.20 10.78
CA ASP A 19 10.96 0.74 11.65
C ASP A 19 9.86 1.80 11.78
N MET A 20 9.26 2.16 10.65
CA MET A 20 8.25 3.23 10.58
C MET A 20 6.80 2.71 10.62
N ALA A 21 6.58 1.41 10.68
CA ALA A 21 5.24 0.85 10.67
C ALA A 21 4.48 1.18 11.97
N VAL A 22 3.25 1.66 11.83
CA VAL A 22 2.35 1.85 12.97
C VAL A 22 2.08 0.51 13.61
N ASP A 23 2.44 0.39 14.87
CA ASP A 23 2.22 -0.77 15.74
C ASP A 23 1.07 -0.50 16.74
N LYS A 24 0.96 -1.32 17.77
CA LYS A 24 -0.07 -1.17 18.81
C LYS A 24 0.03 0.11 19.64
N SER A 25 1.15 0.85 19.59
CA SER A 25 1.26 2.17 20.22
C SER A 25 0.45 3.24 19.47
N LEU A 26 0.05 2.96 18.22
CA LEU A 26 -0.65 3.86 17.32
C LEU A 26 0.14 5.13 16.98
N SER A 27 1.46 5.10 17.15
CA SER A 27 2.34 6.22 16.80
C SER A 27 2.68 6.20 15.31
N VAL A 28 2.50 7.31 14.61
CA VAL A 28 2.91 7.48 13.22
C VAL A 28 4.34 8.00 13.20
N LYS A 29 5.28 7.20 12.72
CA LYS A 29 6.71 7.53 12.66
C LYS A 29 7.16 8.03 11.30
N GLY A 30 6.39 7.79 10.25
CA GLY A 30 6.71 8.26 8.93
C GLY A 30 5.54 8.15 7.97
N ILE A 31 5.55 9.04 6.99
CA ILE A 31 4.55 9.09 5.93
C ILE A 31 5.20 9.32 4.58
N MET A 32 4.51 8.88 3.53
CA MET A 32 4.76 9.29 2.15
C MET A 32 3.56 10.10 1.67
N ILE A 33 3.81 11.26 1.09
CA ILE A 33 2.79 12.14 0.52
C ILE A 33 2.97 12.17 -0.99
N SER A 34 1.90 11.93 -1.74
CA SER A 34 1.88 12.11 -3.18
C SER A 34 0.65 12.93 -3.61
N ALA A 35 0.86 13.81 -4.59
CA ALA A 35 -0.22 14.55 -5.22
C ALA A 35 -0.64 13.84 -6.51
N ARG A 36 -1.94 13.70 -6.73
CA ARG A 36 -2.45 13.22 -8.02
C ARG A 36 -2.40 14.32 -9.04
N ILE A 37 -2.04 13.96 -10.28
CA ILE A 37 -2.06 14.88 -11.40
C ILE A 37 -3.47 15.48 -11.53
N PRO A 38 -3.63 16.80 -11.52
CA PRO A 38 -4.94 17.41 -11.68
C PRO A 38 -5.47 17.19 -13.09
N ASP A 39 -6.75 16.86 -13.21
CA ASP A 39 -7.41 16.71 -14.52
C ASP A 39 -7.52 18.05 -15.27
N ARG A 40 -7.59 19.14 -14.50
CA ARG A 40 -7.69 20.52 -15.03
C ARG A 40 -6.97 21.49 -14.09
N GLY A 41 -6.27 22.47 -14.69
CA GLY A 41 -5.57 23.51 -13.93
C GLY A 41 -4.24 23.03 -13.33
N GLU A 42 -3.66 23.86 -12.47
CA GLU A 42 -2.32 23.65 -11.90
C GLU A 42 -2.36 23.30 -10.39
N ASN A 43 -3.54 23.24 -9.80
CA ASN A 43 -3.69 23.02 -8.36
C ASN A 43 -4.02 21.56 -8.06
N VAL A 44 -3.46 21.07 -6.97
CA VAL A 44 -3.75 19.74 -6.44
C VAL A 44 -5.20 19.66 -5.98
N VAL A 45 -5.89 18.60 -6.41
CA VAL A 45 -7.26 18.27 -5.99
C VAL A 45 -7.28 17.11 -5.01
N ASN A 46 -6.37 16.14 -5.18
CA ASN A 46 -6.27 14.97 -4.31
C ASN A 46 -4.83 14.74 -3.86
N ILE A 47 -4.70 14.42 -2.57
CA ILE A 47 -3.44 14.00 -1.95
C ILE A 47 -3.64 12.62 -1.34
N ASP A 48 -2.71 11.72 -1.60
CA ASP A 48 -2.59 10.45 -0.92
C ASP A 48 -1.49 10.55 0.15
N ILE A 49 -1.82 10.20 1.39
CA ILE A 49 -0.87 10.08 2.49
C ILE A 49 -0.83 8.62 2.90
N LEU A 50 0.34 8.01 2.81
CA LEU A 50 0.55 6.61 3.14
C LEU A 50 1.46 6.49 4.35
N THR A 51 1.09 5.60 5.28
CA THR A 51 1.94 5.13 6.36
C THR A 51 1.83 3.60 6.44
N PRO A 52 2.91 2.86 6.62
CA PRO A 52 2.83 1.43 6.88
C PRO A 52 2.11 1.16 8.20
N MET A 53 1.35 0.08 8.27
CA MET A 53 0.64 -0.35 9.49
C MET A 53 0.74 -1.87 9.62
N LEU A 54 1.11 -2.34 10.80
CA LEU A 54 1.16 -3.76 11.09
C LEU A 54 -0.25 -4.35 11.23
N TRP A 55 -0.41 -5.60 10.81
CA TRP A 55 -1.68 -6.32 10.92
C TRP A 55 -2.20 -6.42 12.36
N GLU A 56 -1.30 -6.53 13.34
CA GLU A 56 -1.61 -6.64 14.77
C GLU A 56 -2.43 -5.46 15.32
N VAL A 57 -2.40 -4.31 14.63
CA VAL A 57 -3.18 -3.11 14.99
C VAL A 57 -4.66 -3.33 14.68
N VAL A 58 -4.99 -4.06 13.63
CA VAL A 58 -6.36 -4.20 13.12
C VAL A 58 -6.90 -5.62 13.20
N GLY A 59 -6.04 -6.60 13.48
CA GLY A 59 -6.37 -8.03 13.46
C GLY A 59 -7.51 -8.41 14.43
N GLU A 60 -7.61 -7.77 15.58
CA GLU A 60 -8.67 -7.99 16.54
C GLU A 60 -10.07 -7.63 15.98
N TYR A 61 -10.15 -6.73 15.02
CA TYR A 61 -11.40 -6.33 14.36
C TYR A 61 -11.74 -7.20 13.15
N ALA A 62 -10.93 -8.22 12.84
CA ALA A 62 -11.06 -9.04 11.64
C ALA A 62 -12.42 -9.76 11.52
N GLY A 63 -13.03 -10.12 12.65
CA GLY A 63 -14.36 -10.74 12.69
C GLY A 63 -15.55 -9.77 12.54
N SER A 64 -15.31 -8.45 12.53
CA SER A 64 -16.38 -7.47 12.39
C SER A 64 -16.81 -7.29 10.94
N LYS A 65 -18.11 -7.04 10.72
CA LYS A 65 -18.66 -6.86 9.36
C LYS A 65 -18.24 -5.54 8.72
N LEU A 66 -18.01 -5.58 7.42
CA LEU A 66 -17.81 -4.38 6.60
C LEU A 66 -18.97 -3.38 6.82
N PHE A 67 -18.67 -2.10 6.90
CA PHE A 67 -19.58 -0.99 7.25
C PHE A 67 -20.17 -1.01 8.67
N HIS A 68 -19.96 -2.07 9.44
CA HIS A 68 -20.43 -2.20 10.83
C HIS A 68 -19.27 -2.40 11.81
N ARG A 69 -18.17 -1.67 11.59
CA ARG A 69 -16.99 -1.74 12.45
C ARG A 69 -17.23 -1.13 13.83
N PRO A 70 -16.64 -1.70 14.90
CA PRO A 70 -16.73 -1.17 16.25
C PRO A 70 -16.29 0.28 16.37
N LYS A 71 -16.77 0.96 17.40
CA LYS A 71 -16.40 2.36 17.69
C LYS A 71 -14.88 2.49 17.88
N ALA A 72 -14.27 1.58 18.63
CA ALA A 72 -12.83 1.55 18.89
C ALA A 72 -11.99 1.51 17.58
N TYR A 73 -12.39 0.70 16.60
CA TYR A 73 -11.73 0.68 15.29
C TYR A 73 -11.81 2.03 14.56
N ARG A 74 -12.97 2.68 14.62
CA ARG A 74 -13.15 3.99 13.98
C ARG A 74 -12.32 5.08 14.66
N GLU A 75 -12.25 5.06 15.99
CA GLU A 75 -11.46 5.99 16.79
C GLU A 75 -9.96 5.80 16.56
N MET A 76 -9.47 4.57 16.57
CA MET A 76 -8.10 4.23 16.22
C MET A 76 -7.74 4.76 14.83
N LYS A 77 -8.58 4.47 13.83
CA LYS A 77 -8.37 4.90 12.45
C LYS A 77 -8.36 6.43 12.32
N ALA A 78 -9.24 7.12 13.02
CA ALA A 78 -9.29 8.57 13.05
C ALA A 78 -8.03 9.18 13.71
N SER A 79 -7.57 8.61 14.82
CA SER A 79 -6.35 9.03 15.51
C SER A 79 -5.11 8.92 14.61
N VAL A 80 -4.93 7.78 13.95
CA VAL A 80 -3.80 7.61 13.01
C VAL A 80 -3.90 8.58 11.82
N ALA A 81 -5.10 8.79 11.27
CA ALA A 81 -5.30 9.73 10.18
C ALA A 81 -4.97 11.18 10.58
N GLN A 82 -5.33 11.59 11.79
CA GLN A 82 -4.98 12.92 12.33
C GLN A 82 -3.46 13.08 12.49
N GLN A 83 -2.76 12.08 13.00
CA GLN A 83 -1.30 12.10 13.11
C GLN A 83 -0.64 12.20 11.72
N CYS A 84 -1.13 11.45 10.74
CA CYS A 84 -0.64 11.55 9.37
C CYS A 84 -0.83 12.96 8.79
N LEU A 85 -1.98 13.59 9.04
CA LEU A 85 -2.25 14.96 8.59
C LEU A 85 -1.33 15.96 9.29
N ALA A 86 -1.19 15.86 10.61
CA ALA A 86 -0.30 16.73 11.38
C ALA A 86 1.17 16.62 10.91
N LEU A 87 1.63 15.40 10.61
CA LEU A 87 2.97 15.21 10.08
C LEU A 87 3.10 15.76 8.65
N ALA A 88 2.06 15.66 7.83
CA ALA A 88 2.04 16.24 6.48
C ALA A 88 2.08 17.77 6.52
N GLU A 89 1.48 18.41 7.51
CA GLU A 89 1.50 19.87 7.71
C GLU A 89 2.89 20.43 8.00
N THR A 90 3.82 19.61 8.49
CA THR A 90 5.21 20.04 8.71
C THR A 90 5.93 20.39 7.39
N VAL A 91 5.48 19.81 6.26
CA VAL A 91 6.06 20.05 4.93
C VAL A 91 5.10 20.70 3.94
N ILE A 92 3.81 20.76 4.28
CA ILE A 92 2.75 21.46 3.53
C ILE A 92 1.95 22.29 4.52
N PRO A 93 2.44 23.47 4.91
CA PRO A 93 1.77 24.33 5.90
C PRO A 93 0.33 24.66 5.51
N GLY A 94 -0.60 24.56 6.45
CA GLY A 94 -2.02 24.86 6.25
C GLY A 94 -2.78 23.78 5.45
N LEU A 95 -2.21 22.60 5.29
CA LEU A 95 -2.88 21.51 4.58
C LEU A 95 -4.23 21.16 5.21
N GLY A 96 -4.33 21.11 6.54
CA GLY A 96 -5.56 20.76 7.25
C GLY A 96 -6.72 21.73 6.94
N GLU A 97 -6.43 23.02 6.78
CA GLU A 97 -7.43 24.03 6.41
C GLU A 97 -7.94 23.86 4.96
N MET A 98 -7.15 23.23 4.10
CA MET A 98 -7.49 22.97 2.70
C MET A 98 -8.27 21.67 2.51
N VAL A 99 -8.32 20.78 3.52
CA VAL A 99 -9.01 19.49 3.42
C VAL A 99 -10.51 19.66 3.45
N LEU A 100 -11.18 19.44 2.34
CA LEU A 100 -12.64 19.43 2.24
C LEU A 100 -13.23 18.09 2.69
N LYS A 101 -12.55 16.99 2.41
CA LYS A 101 -13.01 15.63 2.68
C LYS A 101 -11.84 14.69 2.77
N SER A 102 -11.91 13.72 3.67
CA SER A 102 -10.88 12.70 3.83
C SER A 102 -11.47 11.31 3.97
N TRP A 103 -10.76 10.33 3.46
CA TRP A 103 -11.04 8.90 3.64
C TRP A 103 -9.75 8.22 4.05
N SER A 104 -9.87 7.15 4.79
CA SER A 104 -8.71 6.35 5.15
C SER A 104 -9.00 4.86 5.02
N SER A 105 -7.99 4.10 4.64
CA SER A 105 -7.99 2.64 4.57
C SER A 105 -6.95 2.08 5.53
N THR A 106 -7.15 0.85 5.96
CA THR A 106 -6.22 0.11 6.82
C THR A 106 -5.93 -1.25 6.19
N PRO A 107 -5.00 -2.06 6.71
CA PRO A 107 -4.82 -3.43 6.24
C PRO A 107 -6.12 -4.23 6.23
N LEU A 108 -7.05 -3.96 7.16
CA LEU A 108 -8.36 -4.62 7.18
C LEU A 108 -9.22 -4.25 5.96
N SER A 109 -9.12 -3.02 5.44
CA SER A 109 -9.77 -2.63 4.19
C SER A 109 -9.18 -3.36 2.99
N TYR A 110 -7.86 -3.49 2.92
CA TYR A 110 -7.20 -4.27 1.84
C TYR A 110 -7.62 -5.73 1.85
N ARG A 111 -7.69 -6.36 3.03
CA ARG A 111 -8.20 -7.72 3.16
C ARG A 111 -9.62 -7.85 2.62
N ASP A 112 -10.50 -6.94 3.00
CA ASP A 112 -11.93 -7.05 2.70
C ASP A 112 -12.27 -6.75 1.23
N TYR A 113 -11.53 -5.84 0.60
CA TYR A 113 -11.79 -5.44 -0.79
C TYR A 113 -10.91 -6.17 -1.81
N ASN A 114 -9.66 -6.44 -1.46
CA ASN A 114 -8.69 -7.06 -2.38
C ASN A 114 -8.46 -8.54 -2.08
N LEU A 115 -9.04 -9.07 -0.99
CA LEU A 115 -8.89 -10.46 -0.53
C LEU A 115 -7.42 -10.84 -0.26
N THR A 116 -6.57 -9.86 0.07
CA THR A 116 -5.16 -10.12 0.35
C THR A 116 -4.97 -10.64 1.78
N PRO A 117 -4.17 -11.69 1.98
CA PRO A 117 -3.86 -12.20 3.31
C PRO A 117 -3.34 -11.10 4.23
N ASN A 118 -3.92 -10.97 5.42
CA ASN A 118 -3.58 -9.95 6.41
C ASN A 118 -3.52 -8.51 5.86
N GLY A 119 -4.27 -8.22 4.80
CA GLY A 119 -4.32 -6.89 4.19
C GLY A 119 -3.00 -6.45 3.56
N SER A 120 -2.20 -7.39 3.07
CA SER A 120 -0.96 -7.08 2.37
C SER A 120 -1.21 -6.17 1.16
N ALA A 121 -0.44 -5.08 1.07
CA ALA A 121 -0.54 -4.13 -0.05
C ALA A 121 0.31 -4.56 -1.28
N PHE A 122 1.39 -5.32 -1.06
CA PHE A 122 2.44 -5.54 -2.06
C PHE A 122 2.74 -7.01 -2.38
N GLY A 123 1.85 -7.94 -2.07
CA GLY A 123 2.06 -9.37 -2.31
C GLY A 123 2.99 -10.01 -1.27
N PHE A 124 3.74 -11.03 -1.66
CA PHE A 124 4.65 -11.74 -0.75
C PHE A 124 5.82 -10.87 -0.32
N ARG A 125 6.17 -10.98 0.96
CA ARG A 125 7.38 -10.35 1.50
C ARG A 125 8.60 -10.87 0.76
N LYS A 126 9.45 -9.97 0.30
CA LYS A 126 10.73 -10.28 -0.32
C LYS A 126 11.83 -10.29 0.74
N ASP A 127 12.63 -11.34 0.74
CA ASP A 127 13.76 -11.46 1.66
C ASP A 127 15.04 -11.04 0.93
N TYR A 128 15.63 -9.93 1.37
CA TYR A 128 16.85 -9.41 0.77
C TYR A 128 18.08 -10.33 1.03
N ALA A 129 18.05 -11.14 2.09
CA ALA A 129 19.11 -12.08 2.39
C ALA A 129 19.07 -13.31 1.49
N ASN A 130 17.85 -13.67 1.00
CA ASN A 130 17.63 -14.82 0.12
C ASN A 130 16.69 -14.45 -1.04
N PRO A 131 17.10 -13.52 -1.92
CA PRO A 131 16.19 -12.96 -2.92
C PRO A 131 15.64 -14.02 -3.89
N MET A 132 16.41 -15.05 -4.22
CA MET A 132 15.97 -16.12 -5.12
C MET A 132 14.86 -16.98 -4.53
N MET A 133 14.79 -17.12 -3.20
CA MET A 133 13.72 -17.86 -2.53
C MET A 133 12.37 -17.14 -2.56
N THR A 134 12.35 -15.87 -2.92
CA THR A 134 11.15 -15.04 -2.98
C THR A 134 10.65 -14.79 -4.41
N ILE A 135 11.34 -15.34 -5.42
CA ILE A 135 10.88 -15.36 -6.80
C ILE A 135 10.10 -16.65 -7.03
N VAL A 136 8.82 -16.50 -7.34
CA VAL A 136 7.91 -17.63 -7.56
C VAL A 136 7.74 -17.85 -9.05
N SER A 137 7.84 -19.11 -9.49
CA SER A 137 7.59 -19.46 -10.89
C SER A 137 6.13 -19.17 -11.29
N PRO A 138 5.87 -18.67 -12.50
CA PRO A 138 4.52 -18.60 -13.03
C PRO A 138 3.89 -19.98 -13.29
N ARG A 139 4.69 -21.03 -13.47
CA ARG A 139 4.19 -22.41 -13.65
C ARG A 139 3.68 -22.97 -12.34
N THR A 140 2.51 -23.57 -12.37
CA THR A 140 1.97 -24.33 -11.25
C THR A 140 2.17 -25.83 -11.45
N GLN A 141 1.86 -26.61 -10.44
CA GLN A 141 1.83 -28.09 -10.54
C GLN A 141 0.61 -28.59 -11.32
N ILE A 142 -0.36 -27.73 -11.58
CA ILE A 142 -1.56 -28.07 -12.34
C ILE A 142 -1.28 -27.79 -13.81
N PRO A 143 -1.43 -28.78 -14.72
CA PRO A 143 -1.23 -28.58 -16.15
C PRO A 143 -2.09 -27.42 -16.69
N ASN A 144 -1.50 -26.60 -17.54
CA ASN A 144 -2.14 -25.44 -18.19
C ASN A 144 -2.65 -24.34 -17.23
N LEU A 145 -2.26 -24.37 -15.95
CA LEU A 145 -2.54 -23.29 -15.00
C LEU A 145 -1.27 -22.51 -14.72
N PHE A 146 -1.31 -21.20 -14.99
CA PHE A 146 -0.21 -20.28 -14.77
C PHE A 146 -0.64 -19.16 -13.85
N MET A 147 0.31 -18.64 -13.09
CA MET A 147 0.13 -17.49 -12.22
C MET A 147 0.82 -16.27 -12.80
N THR A 148 0.34 -15.08 -12.47
CA THR A 148 0.97 -13.80 -12.79
C THR A 148 0.69 -12.78 -11.68
N GLY A 149 1.32 -11.60 -11.75
CA GLY A 149 1.06 -10.50 -10.84
C GLY A 149 2.18 -10.24 -9.84
N GLN A 150 1.94 -9.30 -8.94
CA GLN A 150 2.95 -8.74 -8.04
C GLN A 150 3.57 -9.71 -7.03
N SER A 151 2.89 -10.81 -6.74
CA SER A 151 3.39 -11.79 -5.76
C SER A 151 4.53 -12.65 -6.30
N LEU A 152 4.66 -12.83 -7.63
CA LEU A 152 5.63 -13.74 -8.20
C LEU A 152 7.05 -13.17 -8.16
N MET A 153 7.25 -11.95 -8.62
CA MET A 153 8.59 -11.33 -8.72
C MET A 153 8.64 -10.01 -7.96
N LEU A 154 8.09 -8.95 -8.52
CA LEU A 154 8.13 -7.60 -7.99
C LEU A 154 6.75 -6.96 -8.03
N HIS A 155 6.53 -6.03 -7.11
CA HIS A 155 5.32 -5.19 -7.07
C HIS A 155 5.48 -3.92 -7.91
N GLY A 156 4.39 -3.16 -8.01
CA GLY A 156 4.33 -1.92 -8.78
C GLY A 156 4.21 -2.16 -10.28
N LEU A 157 4.00 -1.08 -11.04
CA LEU A 157 3.74 -1.15 -12.48
C LEU A 157 4.86 -1.88 -13.24
N HIS A 158 6.12 -1.54 -12.96
CA HIS A 158 7.27 -2.19 -13.56
C HIS A 158 7.31 -3.68 -13.22
N GLY A 159 7.17 -4.02 -11.93
CA GLY A 159 7.25 -5.40 -11.47
C GLY A 159 6.17 -6.29 -12.05
N VAL A 160 4.92 -5.84 -12.11
CA VAL A 160 3.84 -6.65 -12.72
C VAL A 160 3.97 -6.78 -14.23
N THR A 161 4.50 -5.77 -14.91
CA THR A 161 4.79 -5.84 -16.35
C THR A 161 5.88 -6.88 -16.63
N MET A 162 6.96 -6.88 -15.86
CA MET A 162 8.02 -7.89 -15.97
C MET A 162 7.48 -9.30 -15.70
N THR A 163 6.66 -9.46 -14.68
CA THR A 163 6.05 -10.74 -14.35
C THR A 163 5.11 -11.23 -15.46
N ALA A 164 4.32 -10.33 -16.05
CA ALA A 164 3.46 -10.67 -17.19
C ALA A 164 4.28 -11.15 -18.40
N ALA A 165 5.35 -10.44 -18.75
CA ALA A 165 6.26 -10.85 -19.83
C ALA A 165 6.87 -12.24 -19.57
N TYR A 166 7.31 -12.50 -18.34
CA TYR A 166 7.85 -13.81 -17.95
C TYR A 166 6.79 -14.92 -18.04
N THR A 167 5.55 -14.65 -17.60
CA THR A 167 4.46 -15.61 -17.72
C THR A 167 4.15 -15.93 -19.19
N CYS A 168 4.15 -14.92 -20.08
CA CYS A 168 3.97 -15.13 -21.52
C CYS A 168 5.11 -15.98 -22.13
N GLN A 169 6.35 -15.77 -21.71
CA GLN A 169 7.48 -16.60 -22.17
C GLN A 169 7.30 -18.07 -21.76
N GLU A 170 6.85 -18.32 -20.55
CA GLU A 170 6.60 -19.67 -20.08
C GLU A 170 5.43 -20.35 -20.79
N LEU A 171 4.38 -19.60 -21.13
CA LEU A 171 3.27 -20.08 -21.97
C LEU A 171 3.76 -20.49 -23.39
N ASN A 172 4.56 -19.64 -24.03
CA ASN A 172 5.08 -19.90 -25.38
C ASN A 172 5.96 -21.15 -25.43
N LYS A 173 6.74 -21.44 -24.39
CA LYS A 173 7.52 -22.68 -24.31
C LYS A 173 6.65 -23.92 -24.35
N ASN A 174 5.45 -23.89 -23.77
CA ASN A 174 4.51 -25.01 -23.84
C ASN A 174 3.92 -25.19 -25.24
N ILE A 175 3.64 -24.09 -25.95
CA ILE A 175 3.08 -24.15 -27.31
C ILE A 175 4.09 -24.69 -28.32
N ILE A 176 5.39 -24.47 -28.12
CA ILE A 176 6.47 -24.90 -29.03
C ILE A 176 6.91 -26.34 -28.73
N SER A 177 6.60 -26.87 -27.54
CA SER A 177 6.97 -28.21 -27.11
C SER A 177 5.91 -29.27 -27.38
N GLU A 178 4.76 -28.93 -27.91
CA GLU A 178 3.73 -29.81 -28.49
C GLU A 178 3.89 -29.87 -30.02
#